data_334677b27c937ba64b0dd53a843b14dd
#
_entry.id   334677b27c937ba64b0dd53a843b14dd
#
_cell.length_a   1.000
_cell.length_b   1.000
_cell.length_c   1.000
_cell.angle_alpha   90.00
_cell.angle_beta   90.00
_cell.angle_gamma   90.00
#
_symmetry.space_group_name_H-M   'P 1'
#
loop_
_entity.id
_entity.type
_entity.pdbx_description
1 polymer ?
#
loop_
_entity_poly.entity_id
_entity_poly.type
_entity_poly.pdbx_seq_one_letter_code
_entity_poly.pdbx_strand_id
1 'polypeptide(L)'
;LSNKPISYNGNPNLKQIGTTISYTKEQVTEIIKCSQDPIYFIENYCQIVSLDRGLIPFKLYDCQKEKVHTILNNRKVILMEGRQQGKTITAAACILWYTLFQENKTVAILANKSSAAREVLSRYELMYEMLPIWMQQGVKTFNKGDIELENGSKVFTAATSTSGIRGKSVNWLYIDEAAIIPNNVAEEFFTSVYPTISAGTTTKILLTSTPLGYNHFWKFWNEAEQGLNGFVPMFIPYNRIPGRDEKWAAEQKAMLGELKFNQEVLCNFLGSSNTLINPDTIGKMSVKPYVYTKDGLDIFVEPEEEHVYMLVADTSRGVGGDYSAFTVLDITAYPYSVVAKYRNNKISPLLFPNIIYKVAKDYNKAYCLIEINDNGQQVADSLYMDLEYENVFFVGSNSKSGQYLSGGFSSGATLGVRTTKQVKRLGCTSFKSLVESTKLLIHDPDIINEISTFIEVRGTHKADEGYQDDLVMCLVLFAWATNELFFKDLTDTNLRKALYEEQFKQIEENLTPFGIIENGIPDEEKPQIMTDAIWFNAASKSPQEIEEAQRRFLENV
;
A
#
# COMPACT_ATOMS: atom_id res chain seq x y z
N LEU A 1 -43.67 -31.85 -33.72
CA LEU A 1 -42.40 -31.31 -33.29
C LEU A 1 -42.30 -29.87 -33.82
N SER A 2 -42.55 -28.86 -33.01
CA SER A 2 -42.38 -27.47 -33.41
C SER A 2 -40.89 -27.22 -33.70
N ASN A 3 -40.58 -26.84 -34.94
CA ASN A 3 -39.28 -26.37 -35.30
C ASN A 3 -38.98 -25.10 -34.51
N LYS A 4 -38.38 -25.23 -33.34
CA LYS A 4 -37.82 -24.07 -32.65
C LYS A 4 -36.74 -23.43 -33.55
N PRO A 5 -36.73 -22.10 -33.67
CA PRO A 5 -35.72 -21.43 -34.47
C PRO A 5 -34.31 -21.78 -33.94
N ILE A 6 -33.40 -22.11 -34.82
CA ILE A 6 -32.03 -22.46 -34.47
C ILE A 6 -31.28 -21.25 -33.92
N SER A 7 -31.70 -20.04 -34.32
CA SER A 7 -31.05 -18.77 -34.03
C SER A 7 -31.72 -18.01 -32.87
N TYR A 8 -30.89 -17.50 -31.95
CA TYR A 8 -31.35 -16.64 -30.85
C TYR A 8 -31.74 -15.26 -31.38
N ASN A 9 -33.00 -14.86 -31.12
CA ASN A 9 -33.58 -13.59 -31.56
C ASN A 9 -33.36 -13.25 -33.05
N GLY A 10 -33.30 -14.27 -33.92
CA GLY A 10 -33.09 -14.09 -35.35
C GLY A 10 -31.63 -13.83 -35.76
N ASN A 11 -30.66 -13.83 -34.84
CA ASN A 11 -29.24 -13.75 -35.16
C ASN A 11 -28.71 -15.13 -35.60
N PRO A 12 -28.33 -15.32 -36.88
CA PRO A 12 -27.90 -16.61 -37.41
C PRO A 12 -26.58 -17.11 -36.78
N ASN A 13 -25.83 -16.22 -36.15
CA ASN A 13 -24.54 -16.56 -35.52
C ASN A 13 -24.68 -16.99 -34.04
N LEU A 14 -25.90 -17.02 -33.51
CA LEU A 14 -26.16 -17.40 -32.10
C LEU A 14 -27.13 -18.58 -32.02
N LYS A 15 -26.68 -19.67 -31.38
CA LYS A 15 -27.48 -20.86 -31.13
C LYS A 15 -28.54 -20.56 -30.07
N GLN A 16 -29.81 -20.87 -30.37
CA GLN A 16 -30.92 -20.80 -29.44
C GLN A 16 -30.83 -21.90 -28.39
N ILE A 17 -31.24 -21.61 -27.14
CA ILE A 17 -31.41 -22.62 -26.07
C ILE A 17 -32.34 -23.76 -26.50
N GLY A 18 -32.01 -25.00 -26.16
CA GLY A 18 -32.79 -26.17 -26.45
C GLY A 18 -32.72 -26.61 -27.93
N THR A 19 -31.83 -26.05 -28.74
CA THR A 19 -31.56 -26.50 -30.11
C THR A 19 -30.73 -27.77 -30.08
N THR A 20 -31.30 -28.88 -30.58
CA THR A 20 -30.61 -30.17 -30.73
C THR A 20 -29.77 -30.15 -31.98
N ILE A 21 -28.50 -30.49 -31.86
CA ILE A 21 -27.54 -30.64 -32.96
C ILE A 21 -27.08 -32.09 -33.00
N SER A 22 -27.06 -32.68 -34.20
CA SER A 22 -26.44 -33.99 -34.43
C SER A 22 -24.95 -33.79 -34.69
N TYR A 23 -24.11 -34.26 -33.78
CA TYR A 23 -22.64 -34.13 -33.89
C TYR A 23 -22.04 -35.26 -34.72
N THR A 24 -21.06 -34.94 -35.56
CA THR A 24 -20.19 -35.96 -36.18
C THR A 24 -19.12 -36.40 -35.16
N LYS A 25 -18.49 -37.57 -35.43
CA LYS A 25 -17.40 -38.06 -34.57
C LYS A 25 -16.23 -37.08 -34.52
N GLU A 26 -15.94 -36.45 -35.64
CA GLU A 26 -14.88 -35.45 -35.79
C GLU A 26 -15.17 -34.22 -34.91
N GLN A 27 -16.42 -33.72 -34.91
CA GLN A 27 -16.84 -32.58 -34.08
C GLN A 27 -16.75 -32.91 -32.58
N VAL A 28 -17.13 -34.11 -32.16
CA VAL A 28 -16.99 -34.54 -30.77
C VAL A 28 -15.51 -34.59 -30.35
N THR A 29 -14.66 -35.18 -31.21
CA THR A 29 -13.21 -35.23 -30.95
C THR A 29 -12.62 -33.81 -30.84
N GLU A 30 -13.06 -32.92 -31.71
CA GLU A 30 -12.61 -31.54 -31.74
C GLU A 30 -13.05 -30.74 -30.50
N ILE A 31 -14.29 -30.92 -30.01
CA ILE A 31 -14.78 -30.33 -28.76
C ILE A 31 -13.93 -30.84 -27.59
N ILE A 32 -13.65 -32.14 -27.53
CA ILE A 32 -12.81 -32.68 -26.45
C ILE A 32 -11.41 -32.08 -26.49
N LYS A 33 -10.79 -31.99 -27.66
CA LYS A 33 -9.48 -31.35 -27.81
C LYS A 33 -9.48 -29.90 -27.38
N CYS A 34 -10.47 -29.11 -27.82
CA CYS A 34 -10.62 -27.72 -27.45
C CYS A 34 -10.86 -27.55 -25.95
N SER A 35 -11.60 -28.46 -25.31
CA SER A 35 -11.85 -28.41 -23.86
C SER A 35 -10.62 -28.69 -23.01
N GLN A 36 -9.66 -29.45 -23.55
CA GLN A 36 -8.41 -29.81 -22.87
C GLN A 36 -7.26 -28.83 -23.16
N ASP A 37 -7.28 -28.16 -24.31
CA ASP A 37 -6.23 -27.24 -24.75
C ASP A 37 -6.82 -25.85 -25.08
N PRO A 38 -6.76 -24.89 -24.13
CA PRO A 38 -7.26 -23.55 -24.37
C PRO A 38 -6.49 -22.80 -25.46
N ILE A 39 -5.19 -23.05 -25.63
CA ILE A 39 -4.39 -22.42 -26.69
C ILE A 39 -4.86 -22.93 -28.05
N TYR A 40 -5.01 -24.22 -28.19
CA TYR A 40 -5.55 -24.80 -29.40
C TYR A 40 -6.94 -24.23 -29.76
N PHE A 41 -7.83 -24.14 -28.78
CA PHE A 41 -9.15 -23.52 -28.96
C PHE A 41 -9.03 -22.08 -29.45
N ILE A 42 -8.23 -21.25 -28.78
CA ILE A 42 -8.09 -19.84 -29.12
C ILE A 42 -7.53 -19.68 -30.53
N GLU A 43 -6.47 -20.39 -30.88
CA GLU A 43 -5.80 -20.24 -32.17
C GLU A 43 -6.60 -20.74 -33.37
N ASN A 44 -7.54 -21.69 -33.17
CA ASN A 44 -8.29 -22.29 -34.27
C ASN A 44 -9.73 -21.79 -34.36
N TYR A 45 -10.32 -21.30 -33.26
CA TYR A 45 -11.73 -20.92 -33.22
C TYR A 45 -12.02 -19.47 -32.84
N CYS A 46 -11.10 -18.79 -32.15
CA CYS A 46 -11.31 -17.39 -31.82
C CYS A 46 -10.86 -16.47 -32.95
N GLN A 47 -11.64 -15.44 -33.19
CA GLN A 47 -11.32 -14.36 -34.14
C GLN A 47 -11.27 -13.02 -33.42
N ILE A 48 -10.44 -12.12 -33.90
CA ILE A 48 -10.24 -10.77 -33.37
C ILE A 48 -10.26 -9.74 -34.48
N VAL A 49 -10.58 -8.49 -34.14
CA VAL A 49 -10.48 -7.37 -35.08
C VAL A 49 -9.07 -6.80 -35.03
N SER A 50 -8.34 -6.89 -36.12
CA SER A 50 -7.09 -6.17 -36.35
C SER A 50 -7.36 -4.81 -36.94
N LEU A 51 -6.64 -3.77 -36.51
CA LEU A 51 -6.77 -2.41 -37.03
C LEU A 51 -6.48 -2.36 -38.56
N ASP A 52 -5.51 -3.16 -39.03
CA ASP A 52 -5.05 -3.12 -40.42
C ASP A 52 -5.76 -4.14 -41.34
N ARG A 53 -6.24 -5.27 -40.77
CA ARG A 53 -6.70 -6.43 -41.57
C ARG A 53 -8.15 -6.81 -41.33
N GLY A 54 -8.87 -6.05 -40.48
CA GLY A 54 -10.25 -6.40 -40.08
C GLY A 54 -10.31 -7.68 -39.25
N LEU A 55 -11.28 -8.55 -39.53
CA LEU A 55 -11.49 -9.79 -38.78
C LEU A 55 -10.45 -10.85 -39.18
N ILE A 56 -9.67 -11.33 -38.21
CA ILE A 56 -8.61 -12.32 -38.40
C ILE A 56 -8.63 -13.41 -37.31
N PRO A 57 -8.11 -14.63 -37.57
CA PRO A 57 -7.90 -15.64 -36.53
C PRO A 57 -6.97 -15.11 -35.44
N PHE A 58 -7.28 -15.44 -34.19
CA PHE A 58 -6.47 -15.02 -33.05
C PHE A 58 -5.25 -15.95 -32.89
N LYS A 59 -4.18 -15.66 -33.59
CA LYS A 59 -2.90 -16.34 -33.40
C LYS A 59 -2.13 -15.70 -32.25
N LEU A 60 -1.86 -16.51 -31.23
CA LEU A 60 -1.22 -16.03 -29.99
C LEU A 60 0.30 -15.90 -30.17
N TYR A 61 0.85 -14.80 -29.68
CA TYR A 61 2.30 -14.68 -29.47
C TYR A 61 2.74 -15.58 -28.31
N ASP A 62 4.02 -15.94 -28.24
CA ASP A 62 4.52 -16.82 -27.19
C ASP A 62 4.25 -16.27 -25.77
N CYS A 63 4.44 -14.97 -25.57
CA CYS A 63 4.09 -14.33 -24.31
C CYS A 63 2.59 -14.38 -23.99
N GLN A 64 1.72 -14.40 -25.01
CA GLN A 64 0.28 -14.54 -24.81
C GLN A 64 -0.10 -16.01 -24.49
N LYS A 65 0.63 -17.01 -25.03
CA LYS A 65 0.46 -18.42 -24.64
C LYS A 65 0.82 -18.62 -23.15
N GLU A 66 1.95 -18.06 -22.72
CA GLU A 66 2.32 -18.05 -21.30
C GLU A 66 1.24 -17.39 -20.44
N LYS A 67 0.68 -16.25 -20.91
CA LYS A 67 -0.41 -15.54 -20.25
C LYS A 67 -1.65 -16.42 -20.08
N VAL A 68 -2.08 -17.11 -21.14
CA VAL A 68 -3.22 -18.05 -21.10
C VAL A 68 -2.98 -19.12 -20.04
N HIS A 69 -1.79 -19.75 -20.03
CA HIS A 69 -1.44 -20.74 -19.03
C HIS A 69 -1.43 -20.16 -17.61
N THR A 70 -0.83 -18.98 -17.41
CA THR A 70 -0.77 -18.34 -16.10
C THR A 70 -2.17 -18.02 -15.57
N ILE A 71 -3.04 -17.44 -16.39
CA ILE A 71 -4.42 -17.08 -16.03
C ILE A 71 -5.26 -18.33 -15.69
N LEU A 72 -5.17 -19.37 -16.49
CA LEU A 72 -6.04 -20.55 -16.32
C LEU A 72 -5.57 -21.50 -15.22
N ASN A 73 -4.25 -21.60 -14.97
CA ASN A 73 -3.70 -22.55 -14.00
C ASN A 73 -3.58 -21.97 -12.59
N ASN A 74 -3.64 -20.65 -12.41
CA ASN A 74 -3.53 -20.03 -11.11
C ASN A 74 -4.87 -19.47 -10.63
N ARG A 75 -5.05 -19.46 -9.32
CA ARG A 75 -6.26 -18.94 -8.67
C ARG A 75 -6.29 -17.42 -8.66
N LYS A 76 -5.16 -16.78 -8.36
CA LYS A 76 -5.01 -15.34 -8.27
C LYS A 76 -3.85 -14.91 -9.16
N VAL A 77 -4.12 -14.03 -10.11
CA VAL A 77 -3.10 -13.51 -11.03
C VAL A 77 -3.19 -11.99 -11.06
N ILE A 78 -2.04 -11.35 -10.96
CA ILE A 78 -1.88 -9.92 -11.22
C ILE A 78 -0.96 -9.76 -12.43
N LEU A 79 -1.50 -9.11 -13.48
CA LEU A 79 -0.83 -8.98 -14.77
C LEU A 79 -0.53 -7.50 -15.04
N MET A 80 0.74 -7.20 -15.23
CA MET A 80 1.21 -5.87 -15.60
C MET A 80 1.80 -5.92 -17.01
N GLU A 81 1.26 -5.12 -17.90
CA GLU A 81 1.75 -4.98 -19.28
C GLU A 81 1.37 -3.63 -19.87
N GLY A 82 2.18 -3.16 -20.80
CA GLY A 82 1.97 -1.88 -21.48
C GLY A 82 0.67 -1.87 -22.31
N ARG A 83 0.34 -0.71 -22.83
CA ARG A 83 -0.83 -0.55 -23.69
C ARG A 83 -0.70 -1.34 -24.99
N GLN A 84 -1.84 -1.81 -25.52
CA GLN A 84 -1.95 -2.51 -26.81
C GLN A 84 -1.11 -3.80 -26.90
N GLN A 85 -0.83 -4.48 -25.79
CA GLN A 85 -0.14 -5.77 -25.77
C GLN A 85 -1.10 -6.98 -25.73
N GLY A 86 -2.39 -6.71 -25.81
CA GLY A 86 -3.42 -7.75 -25.89
C GLY A 86 -3.89 -8.27 -24.54
N LYS A 87 -3.71 -7.52 -23.41
CA LYS A 87 -4.16 -7.96 -22.09
C LYS A 87 -5.66 -8.28 -22.05
N THR A 88 -6.49 -7.36 -22.46
CA THR A 88 -7.96 -7.47 -22.43
C THR A 88 -8.49 -8.54 -23.37
N ILE A 89 -7.95 -8.65 -24.59
CA ILE A 89 -8.43 -9.63 -25.58
C ILE A 89 -8.05 -11.07 -25.18
N THR A 90 -6.85 -11.27 -24.62
CA THR A 90 -6.44 -12.58 -24.11
C THR A 90 -7.26 -13.00 -22.88
N ALA A 91 -7.54 -12.07 -21.96
CA ALA A 91 -8.43 -12.34 -20.84
C ALA A 91 -9.85 -12.72 -21.28
N ALA A 92 -10.42 -11.98 -22.26
CA ALA A 92 -11.74 -12.29 -22.82
C ALA A 92 -11.77 -13.69 -23.48
N ALA A 93 -10.71 -14.10 -24.19
CA ALA A 93 -10.59 -15.44 -24.76
C ALA A 93 -10.50 -16.55 -23.69
N CYS A 94 -9.76 -16.29 -22.59
CA CYS A 94 -9.71 -17.20 -21.46
C CYS A 94 -11.09 -17.35 -20.78
N ILE A 95 -11.81 -16.25 -20.63
CA ILE A 95 -13.17 -16.24 -20.06
C ILE A 95 -14.14 -17.01 -20.97
N LEU A 96 -14.02 -16.84 -22.29
CA LEU A 96 -14.82 -17.57 -23.26
C LEU A 96 -14.58 -19.08 -23.14
N TRP A 97 -13.32 -19.52 -23.15
CA TRP A 97 -12.97 -20.92 -22.96
C TRP A 97 -13.53 -21.48 -21.65
N TYR A 98 -13.38 -20.73 -20.56
CA TYR A 98 -13.82 -21.13 -19.22
C TYR A 98 -15.34 -21.32 -19.14
N THR A 99 -16.12 -20.41 -19.71
CA THR A 99 -17.59 -20.47 -19.65
C THR A 99 -18.20 -21.40 -20.69
N LEU A 100 -17.50 -21.66 -21.79
CA LEU A 100 -17.95 -22.56 -22.85
C LEU A 100 -17.80 -24.04 -22.46
N PHE A 101 -16.68 -24.40 -21.83
CA PHE A 101 -16.32 -25.78 -21.53
C PHE A 101 -16.53 -26.21 -20.08
N GLN A 102 -16.87 -25.27 -19.19
CA GLN A 102 -17.21 -25.58 -17.80
C GLN A 102 -18.66 -25.17 -17.50
N GLU A 103 -19.33 -25.98 -16.69
CA GLU A 103 -20.73 -25.77 -16.34
C GLU A 103 -20.89 -24.89 -15.09
N ASN A 104 -22.00 -24.14 -15.03
CA ASN A 104 -22.42 -23.36 -13.86
C ASN A 104 -21.33 -22.38 -13.36
N LYS A 105 -20.63 -21.73 -14.28
CA LYS A 105 -19.59 -20.74 -13.96
C LYS A 105 -20.09 -19.32 -14.13
N THR A 106 -19.98 -18.52 -13.08
CA THR A 106 -20.31 -17.09 -13.11
C THR A 106 -19.03 -16.28 -13.14
N VAL A 107 -18.88 -15.43 -14.16
CA VAL A 107 -17.74 -14.53 -14.34
C VAL A 107 -18.24 -13.10 -14.23
N ALA A 108 -17.58 -12.30 -13.37
CA ALA A 108 -17.79 -10.87 -13.28
C ALA A 108 -16.63 -10.12 -13.95
N ILE A 109 -16.95 -9.28 -14.94
CA ILE A 109 -16.01 -8.38 -15.60
C ILE A 109 -16.20 -6.98 -15.03
N LEU A 110 -15.20 -6.44 -14.40
CA LEU A 110 -15.22 -5.13 -13.78
C LEU A 110 -14.17 -4.20 -14.40
N ALA A 111 -14.48 -2.92 -14.39
CA ALA A 111 -13.55 -1.84 -14.73
C ALA A 111 -13.95 -0.58 -13.96
N ASN A 112 -13.11 0.45 -14.00
CA ASN A 112 -13.40 1.75 -13.37
C ASN A 112 -14.77 2.32 -13.83
N LYS A 113 -15.13 2.13 -15.11
CA LYS A 113 -16.43 2.56 -15.67
C LYS A 113 -17.16 1.37 -16.31
N SER A 114 -18.50 1.35 -16.20
CA SER A 114 -19.33 0.33 -16.85
C SER A 114 -19.12 0.25 -18.36
N SER A 115 -18.83 1.37 -19.03
CA SER A 115 -18.52 1.39 -20.45
C SER A 115 -17.25 0.60 -20.79
N ALA A 116 -16.21 0.70 -19.97
CA ALA A 116 -14.98 -0.04 -20.14
C ALA A 116 -15.19 -1.55 -19.91
N ALA A 117 -15.95 -1.93 -18.90
CA ALA A 117 -16.30 -3.34 -18.67
C ALA A 117 -17.11 -3.93 -19.85
N ARG A 118 -18.02 -3.16 -20.45
CA ARG A 118 -18.78 -3.57 -21.65
C ARG A 118 -17.88 -3.73 -22.87
N GLU A 119 -16.83 -2.92 -22.99
CA GLU A 119 -15.84 -3.04 -24.07
C GLU A 119 -15.10 -4.38 -23.99
N VAL A 120 -14.82 -4.87 -22.78
CA VAL A 120 -14.27 -6.21 -22.58
C VAL A 120 -15.26 -7.28 -23.01
N LEU A 121 -16.53 -7.15 -22.59
CA LEU A 121 -17.59 -8.08 -22.94
C LEU A 121 -17.83 -8.14 -24.46
N SER A 122 -17.75 -7.01 -25.16
CA SER A 122 -17.93 -6.98 -26.62
C SER A 122 -16.89 -7.81 -27.37
N ARG A 123 -15.66 -7.96 -26.83
CA ARG A 123 -14.65 -8.86 -27.38
C ARG A 123 -15.01 -10.33 -27.16
N TYR A 124 -15.57 -10.65 -26.01
CA TYR A 124 -16.13 -11.97 -25.74
C TYR A 124 -17.30 -12.25 -26.69
N GLU A 125 -18.25 -11.30 -26.85
CA GLU A 125 -19.40 -11.40 -27.76
C GLU A 125 -18.96 -11.73 -29.17
N LEU A 126 -18.02 -10.95 -29.72
CA LEU A 126 -17.48 -11.16 -31.07
C LEU A 126 -16.89 -12.58 -31.23
N MET A 127 -16.02 -12.99 -30.31
CA MET A 127 -15.42 -14.33 -30.38
C MET A 127 -16.48 -15.43 -30.30
N TYR A 128 -17.50 -15.26 -29.45
CA TYR A 128 -18.59 -16.22 -29.29
C TYR A 128 -19.42 -16.33 -30.58
N GLU A 129 -19.79 -15.21 -31.20
CA GLU A 129 -20.58 -15.17 -32.45
C GLU A 129 -19.84 -15.79 -33.64
N MET A 130 -18.51 -15.76 -33.60
CA MET A 130 -17.67 -16.37 -34.67
C MET A 130 -17.43 -17.87 -34.49
N LEU A 131 -17.83 -18.46 -33.37
CA LEU A 131 -17.74 -19.89 -33.17
C LEU A 131 -18.73 -20.64 -34.09
N PRO A 132 -18.34 -21.79 -34.63
CA PRO A 132 -19.28 -22.67 -35.31
C PRO A 132 -20.48 -23.01 -34.40
N ILE A 133 -21.68 -23.04 -34.96
CA ILE A 133 -22.93 -23.29 -34.19
C ILE A 133 -22.85 -24.62 -33.41
N TRP A 134 -22.18 -25.63 -33.94
CA TRP A 134 -22.00 -26.92 -33.26
C TRP A 134 -21.07 -26.84 -32.03
N MET A 135 -20.24 -25.82 -31.93
CA MET A 135 -19.37 -25.60 -30.75
C MET A 135 -20.02 -24.70 -29.69
N GLN A 136 -21.03 -23.91 -30.09
CA GLN A 136 -21.70 -23.00 -29.18
C GLN A 136 -22.61 -23.73 -28.17
N GLN A 137 -22.66 -23.27 -26.94
CA GLN A 137 -23.75 -23.52 -26.01
C GLN A 137 -25.01 -22.77 -26.47
N GLY A 138 -26.22 -23.24 -26.14
CA GLY A 138 -27.42 -22.46 -26.40
C GLY A 138 -27.44 -21.15 -25.57
N VAL A 139 -27.89 -20.07 -26.16
CA VAL A 139 -27.95 -18.77 -25.50
C VAL A 139 -29.33 -18.60 -24.83
N LYS A 140 -29.34 -18.25 -23.54
CA LYS A 140 -30.51 -17.82 -22.77
C LYS A 140 -30.67 -16.31 -22.78
N THR A 141 -29.56 -15.58 -22.56
CA THR A 141 -29.48 -14.13 -22.57
C THR A 141 -28.23 -13.69 -23.29
N PHE A 142 -28.33 -12.69 -24.15
CA PHE A 142 -27.18 -12.13 -24.86
C PHE A 142 -27.44 -10.63 -25.07
N ASN A 143 -26.82 -9.82 -24.24
CA ASN A 143 -26.95 -8.38 -24.31
C ASN A 143 -25.64 -7.70 -23.84
N LYS A 144 -25.51 -6.39 -24.05
CA LYS A 144 -24.30 -5.60 -23.78
C LYS A 144 -23.80 -5.59 -22.33
N GLY A 145 -24.47 -6.23 -21.41
CA GLY A 145 -24.08 -6.24 -20.00
C GLY A 145 -24.10 -7.61 -19.37
N ASP A 146 -24.79 -8.59 -20.00
CA ASP A 146 -25.07 -9.88 -19.40
C ASP A 146 -25.26 -10.98 -20.47
N ILE A 147 -24.55 -12.07 -20.33
CA ILE A 147 -24.64 -13.24 -21.18
C ILE A 147 -24.90 -14.47 -20.29
N GLU A 148 -25.94 -15.25 -20.61
CA GLU A 148 -26.24 -16.50 -19.96
C GLU A 148 -26.35 -17.63 -20.98
N LEU A 149 -25.59 -18.71 -20.74
CA LEU A 149 -25.50 -19.88 -21.59
C LEU A 149 -26.35 -21.05 -21.06
N GLU A 150 -26.67 -22.00 -21.93
CA GLU A 150 -27.48 -23.19 -21.62
C GLU A 150 -26.84 -24.09 -20.57
N ASN A 151 -25.50 -24.16 -20.51
CA ASN A 151 -24.75 -24.91 -19.51
C ASN A 151 -24.76 -24.27 -18.12
N GLY A 152 -25.58 -23.21 -17.90
CA GLY A 152 -25.69 -22.50 -16.64
C GLY A 152 -24.59 -21.45 -16.39
N SER A 153 -23.62 -21.33 -17.30
CA SER A 153 -22.56 -20.34 -17.16
C SER A 153 -23.04 -18.93 -17.52
N LYS A 154 -22.52 -17.92 -16.81
CA LYS A 154 -22.89 -16.50 -16.95
C LYS A 154 -21.67 -15.61 -16.98
N VAL A 155 -21.72 -14.56 -17.81
CA VAL A 155 -20.75 -13.47 -17.82
C VAL A 155 -21.52 -12.16 -17.67
N PHE A 156 -21.17 -11.34 -16.69
CA PHE A 156 -21.81 -10.04 -16.52
C PHE A 156 -20.77 -8.94 -16.27
N THR A 157 -21.15 -7.70 -16.57
CA THR A 157 -20.32 -6.52 -16.40
C THR A 157 -20.86 -5.61 -15.31
N ALA A 158 -19.96 -4.97 -14.57
CA ALA A 158 -20.29 -3.90 -13.64
C ALA A 158 -19.15 -2.86 -13.57
N ALA A 159 -19.47 -1.68 -13.06
CA ALA A 159 -18.44 -0.76 -12.59
C ALA A 159 -17.87 -1.26 -11.27
N THR A 160 -16.61 -0.98 -11.00
CA THR A 160 -16.01 -1.23 -9.69
C THR A 160 -16.63 -0.27 -8.68
N SER A 161 -17.55 -0.77 -7.89
CA SER A 161 -18.24 -0.04 -6.82
C SER A 161 -18.52 -1.00 -5.68
N THR A 162 -18.73 -0.47 -4.49
CA THR A 162 -18.99 -1.25 -3.27
C THR A 162 -20.23 -2.14 -3.36
N SER A 163 -21.16 -1.84 -4.25
CA SER A 163 -22.42 -2.60 -4.48
C SER A 163 -22.41 -3.46 -5.74
N GLY A 164 -21.42 -3.33 -6.63
CA GLY A 164 -21.47 -3.89 -7.99
C GLY A 164 -21.63 -5.41 -8.07
N ILE A 165 -21.10 -6.15 -7.12
CA ILE A 165 -21.19 -7.63 -7.08
C ILE A 165 -21.67 -8.17 -5.73
N ARG A 166 -22.10 -7.32 -4.79
CA ARG A 166 -22.68 -7.79 -3.51
C ARG A 166 -23.88 -8.70 -3.75
N GLY A 167 -23.91 -9.83 -3.05
CA GLY A 167 -25.01 -10.81 -3.15
C GLY A 167 -24.97 -11.71 -4.38
N LYS A 168 -23.94 -11.62 -5.24
CA LYS A 168 -23.75 -12.52 -6.38
C LYS A 168 -22.65 -13.53 -6.08
N SER A 169 -22.91 -14.81 -6.30
CA SER A 169 -21.87 -15.84 -6.28
C SER A 169 -21.06 -15.76 -7.56
N VAL A 170 -19.75 -15.51 -7.45
CA VAL A 170 -18.83 -15.33 -8.57
C VAL A 170 -17.72 -16.37 -8.50
N ASN A 171 -17.53 -17.11 -9.60
CA ASN A 171 -16.45 -18.10 -9.72
C ASN A 171 -15.14 -17.49 -10.25
N TRP A 172 -15.25 -16.41 -11.04
CA TRP A 172 -14.10 -15.69 -11.56
C TRP A 172 -14.38 -14.19 -11.58
N LEU A 173 -13.54 -13.44 -10.86
CA LEU A 173 -13.51 -11.98 -10.90
C LEU A 173 -12.39 -11.52 -11.82
N TYR A 174 -12.73 -10.79 -12.86
CA TYR A 174 -11.78 -10.10 -13.72
C TYR A 174 -11.92 -8.59 -13.56
N ILE A 175 -10.85 -7.91 -13.21
CA ILE A 175 -10.77 -6.46 -13.10
C ILE A 175 -9.78 -5.94 -14.13
N ASP A 176 -10.32 -5.25 -15.15
CA ASP A 176 -9.49 -4.61 -16.17
C ASP A 176 -9.13 -3.18 -15.75
N GLU A 177 -7.92 -2.74 -16.09
CA GLU A 177 -7.35 -1.45 -15.74
C GLU A 177 -7.44 -1.16 -14.22
N ALA A 178 -7.06 -2.15 -13.41
CA ALA A 178 -7.19 -2.11 -11.95
C ALA A 178 -6.51 -0.90 -11.31
N ALA A 179 -5.37 -0.44 -11.84
CA ALA A 179 -4.66 0.74 -11.32
C ALA A 179 -5.44 2.06 -11.49
N ILE A 180 -6.43 2.13 -12.40
CA ILE A 180 -7.21 3.36 -12.63
C ILE A 180 -8.34 3.53 -11.60
N ILE A 181 -8.65 2.51 -10.81
CA ILE A 181 -9.68 2.58 -9.78
C ILE A 181 -9.18 3.51 -8.67
N PRO A 182 -9.97 4.51 -8.21
CA PRO A 182 -9.58 5.36 -7.09
C PRO A 182 -9.30 4.55 -5.83
N ASN A 183 -8.27 4.92 -5.05
CA ASN A 183 -7.84 4.14 -3.87
C ASN A 183 -8.93 3.91 -2.85
N ASN A 184 -9.71 4.93 -2.50
CA ASN A 184 -10.84 4.83 -1.58
C ASN A 184 -11.90 3.82 -2.05
N VAL A 185 -12.17 3.76 -3.35
CA VAL A 185 -13.10 2.78 -3.94
C VAL A 185 -12.48 1.38 -3.93
N ALA A 186 -11.18 1.27 -4.23
CA ALA A 186 -10.48 0.00 -4.25
C ALA A 186 -10.43 -0.64 -2.86
N GLU A 187 -10.07 0.11 -1.82
CA GLU A 187 -10.04 -0.38 -0.44
C GLU A 187 -11.40 -0.93 0.02
N GLU A 188 -12.45 -0.13 -0.16
CA GLU A 188 -13.80 -0.54 0.24
C GLU A 188 -14.30 -1.72 -0.62
N PHE A 189 -13.99 -1.73 -1.91
CA PHE A 189 -14.34 -2.79 -2.83
C PHE A 189 -13.67 -4.11 -2.43
N PHE A 190 -12.36 -4.14 -2.27
CA PHE A 190 -11.65 -5.37 -1.91
C PHE A 190 -12.06 -5.88 -0.54
N THR A 191 -12.26 -5.01 0.44
CA THR A 191 -12.76 -5.40 1.78
C THR A 191 -14.14 -6.03 1.71
N SER A 192 -15.04 -5.53 0.86
CA SER A 192 -16.41 -6.01 0.75
C SER A 192 -16.57 -7.24 -0.16
N VAL A 193 -15.74 -7.37 -1.19
CA VAL A 193 -15.85 -8.39 -2.23
C VAL A 193 -14.95 -9.60 -1.97
N TYR A 194 -13.77 -9.38 -1.41
CA TYR A 194 -12.81 -10.43 -1.15
C TYR A 194 -13.37 -11.60 -0.30
N PRO A 195 -14.15 -11.39 0.77
CA PRO A 195 -14.77 -12.48 1.52
C PRO A 195 -15.69 -13.36 0.66
N THR A 196 -16.46 -12.75 -0.27
CA THR A 196 -17.37 -13.47 -1.18
C THR A 196 -16.60 -14.40 -2.12
N ILE A 197 -15.43 -13.95 -2.59
CA ILE A 197 -14.58 -14.74 -3.50
C ILE A 197 -13.73 -15.75 -2.74
N SER A 198 -13.29 -15.41 -1.54
CA SER A 198 -12.46 -16.29 -0.71
C SER A 198 -13.21 -17.49 -0.15
N ALA A 199 -14.53 -17.43 -0.07
CA ALA A 199 -15.38 -18.54 0.37
C ALA A 199 -15.25 -19.80 -0.51
N GLY A 200 -14.90 -19.65 -1.80
CA GLY A 200 -14.68 -20.77 -2.70
C GLY A 200 -13.19 -21.15 -2.81
N THR A 201 -12.88 -22.44 -2.80
CA THR A 201 -11.50 -22.95 -2.97
C THR A 201 -10.99 -22.83 -4.41
N THR A 202 -11.89 -22.74 -5.40
CA THR A 202 -11.58 -22.72 -6.84
C THR A 202 -11.86 -21.39 -7.52
N THR A 203 -12.36 -20.39 -6.78
CA THR A 203 -12.63 -19.06 -7.31
C THR A 203 -11.37 -18.37 -7.80
N LYS A 204 -11.47 -17.69 -8.95
CA LYS A 204 -10.36 -17.00 -9.61
C LYS A 204 -10.45 -15.49 -9.48
N ILE A 205 -9.30 -14.85 -9.38
CA ILE A 205 -9.15 -13.40 -9.46
C ILE A 205 -8.06 -13.08 -10.49
N LEU A 206 -8.40 -12.23 -11.46
CA LEU A 206 -7.45 -11.68 -12.42
C LEU A 206 -7.49 -10.15 -12.34
N LEU A 207 -6.37 -9.56 -12.00
CA LEU A 207 -6.17 -8.11 -12.06
C LEU A 207 -5.26 -7.80 -13.24
N THR A 208 -5.66 -6.88 -14.12
CA THR A 208 -4.82 -6.44 -15.23
C THR A 208 -4.73 -4.92 -15.25
N SER A 209 -3.53 -4.37 -15.44
CA SER A 209 -3.34 -2.93 -15.63
C SER A 209 -2.01 -2.58 -16.28
N THR A 210 -1.91 -1.33 -16.78
CA THR A 210 -0.67 -0.56 -16.77
C THR A 210 -0.50 0.07 -15.38
N PRO A 211 0.72 0.31 -14.91
CA PRO A 211 0.95 0.96 -13.61
C PRO A 211 0.49 2.43 -13.63
N LEU A 212 -0.03 2.89 -12.51
CA LEU A 212 -0.46 4.28 -12.33
C LEU A 212 -0.10 4.75 -10.90
N GLY A 213 1.07 5.35 -10.74
CA GLY A 213 1.54 5.78 -9.43
C GLY A 213 1.76 4.60 -8.45
N TYR A 214 1.95 4.93 -7.18
CA TYR A 214 2.16 3.95 -6.09
C TYR A 214 0.85 3.68 -5.35
N ASN A 215 -0.20 3.34 -6.09
CA ASN A 215 -1.55 3.11 -5.59
C ASN A 215 -1.77 1.65 -5.10
N HIS A 216 -3.03 1.28 -4.85
CA HIS A 216 -3.41 -0.08 -4.44
C HIS A 216 -2.91 -1.17 -5.40
N PHE A 217 -2.83 -0.93 -6.74
CA PHE A 217 -2.31 -1.89 -7.71
C PHE A 217 -0.81 -2.13 -7.49
N TRP A 218 -0.04 -1.05 -7.22
CA TRP A 218 1.36 -1.17 -6.83
C TRP A 218 1.54 -1.96 -5.53
N LYS A 219 0.69 -1.72 -4.52
CA LYS A 219 0.70 -2.47 -3.27
C LYS A 219 0.50 -3.97 -3.53
N PHE A 220 -0.56 -4.33 -4.28
CA PHE A 220 -0.82 -5.73 -4.64
C PHE A 220 0.31 -6.36 -5.45
N TRP A 221 0.91 -5.58 -6.36
CA TRP A 221 2.03 -6.04 -7.17
C TRP A 221 3.25 -6.35 -6.30
N ASN A 222 3.65 -5.43 -5.45
CA ASN A 222 4.82 -5.57 -4.59
C ASN A 222 4.66 -6.70 -3.56
N GLU A 223 3.47 -6.83 -2.96
CA GLU A 223 3.14 -7.95 -2.08
C GLU A 223 3.14 -9.29 -2.84
N ALA A 224 2.73 -9.31 -4.12
CA ALA A 224 2.76 -10.51 -4.95
C ALA A 224 4.20 -10.94 -5.28
N GLU A 225 5.09 -10.00 -5.61
CA GLU A 225 6.52 -10.27 -5.81
C GLU A 225 7.20 -10.84 -4.55
N GLN A 226 6.74 -10.44 -3.37
CA GLN A 226 7.21 -10.96 -2.08
C GLN A 226 6.48 -12.24 -1.64
N GLY A 227 5.46 -12.70 -2.38
CA GLY A 227 4.68 -13.90 -2.03
C GLY A 227 3.70 -13.72 -0.87
N LEU A 228 3.37 -12.48 -0.47
CA LEU A 228 2.60 -12.16 0.74
C LEU A 228 1.07 -12.26 0.55
N ASN A 229 0.53 -12.00 -0.65
CA ASN A 229 -0.91 -11.93 -0.90
C ASN A 229 -1.48 -13.12 -1.71
N GLY A 230 -0.61 -14.06 -2.10
CA GLY A 230 -0.96 -15.25 -2.88
C GLY A 230 -1.36 -14.98 -4.33
N PHE A 231 -1.13 -13.77 -4.86
CA PHE A 231 -1.19 -13.50 -6.29
C PHE A 231 0.09 -13.98 -6.97
N VAL A 232 -0.06 -14.49 -8.19
CA VAL A 232 1.06 -14.77 -9.10
C VAL A 232 1.28 -13.53 -9.95
N PRO A 233 2.39 -12.80 -9.79
CA PRO A 233 2.70 -11.65 -10.62
C PRO A 233 3.19 -12.10 -11.99
N MET A 234 2.72 -11.44 -13.04
CA MET A 234 3.20 -11.64 -14.40
C MET A 234 3.43 -10.30 -15.07
N PHE A 235 4.66 -10.02 -15.44
CA PHE A 235 5.04 -8.85 -16.22
C PHE A 235 5.41 -9.26 -17.65
N ILE A 236 4.84 -8.55 -18.63
CA ILE A 236 5.17 -8.73 -20.05
C ILE A 236 5.78 -7.45 -20.59
N PRO A 237 7.10 -7.39 -20.82
CA PRO A 237 7.75 -6.23 -21.39
C PRO A 237 7.38 -6.04 -22.87
N TYR A 238 7.41 -4.81 -23.36
CA TYR A 238 6.97 -4.45 -24.71
C TYR A 238 7.70 -5.20 -25.82
N ASN A 239 8.99 -5.50 -25.63
CA ASN A 239 9.86 -6.18 -26.63
C ASN A 239 9.53 -7.67 -26.82
N ARG A 240 8.64 -8.26 -26.01
CA ARG A 240 8.07 -9.59 -26.23
C ARG A 240 6.98 -9.61 -27.30
N ILE A 241 6.52 -8.45 -27.75
CA ILE A 241 5.52 -8.31 -28.81
C ILE A 241 6.23 -8.16 -30.16
N PRO A 242 5.92 -8.98 -31.16
CA PRO A 242 6.52 -8.88 -32.48
C PRO A 242 6.41 -7.47 -33.09
N GLY A 243 7.52 -6.97 -33.62
CA GLY A 243 7.59 -5.64 -34.24
C GLY A 243 7.81 -4.48 -33.26
N ARG A 244 7.98 -4.77 -31.96
CA ARG A 244 8.30 -3.74 -30.95
C ARG A 244 9.78 -3.83 -30.54
N ASP A 245 10.63 -3.34 -31.40
CA ASP A 245 12.07 -3.25 -31.20
C ASP A 245 12.48 -1.91 -30.57
N GLU A 246 13.78 -1.67 -30.44
CA GLU A 246 14.32 -0.44 -29.89
C GLU A 246 13.97 0.80 -30.74
N LYS A 247 13.81 0.64 -32.07
CA LYS A 247 13.40 1.74 -32.95
C LYS A 247 11.96 2.12 -32.66
N TRP A 248 11.06 1.16 -32.55
CA TRP A 248 9.67 1.39 -32.12
C TRP A 248 9.63 2.07 -30.75
N ALA A 249 10.45 1.61 -29.79
CA ALA A 249 10.53 2.21 -28.46
C ALA A 249 10.99 3.67 -28.50
N ALA A 250 12.00 4.00 -29.31
CA ALA A 250 12.48 5.36 -29.49
C ALA A 250 11.39 6.27 -30.11
N GLU A 251 10.63 5.79 -31.10
CA GLU A 251 9.49 6.50 -31.67
C GLU A 251 8.39 6.77 -30.62
N GLN A 252 8.05 5.76 -29.81
CA GLN A 252 7.07 5.93 -28.72
C GLN A 252 7.57 6.94 -27.67
N LYS A 253 8.85 6.88 -27.28
CA LYS A 253 9.43 7.84 -26.35
C LYS A 253 9.39 9.26 -26.87
N ALA A 254 9.66 9.47 -28.16
CA ALA A 254 9.59 10.78 -28.81
C ALA A 254 8.14 11.34 -28.82
N MET A 255 7.13 10.49 -29.01
CA MET A 255 5.72 10.89 -29.06
C MET A 255 5.11 11.13 -27.68
N LEU A 256 5.38 10.23 -26.73
CA LEU A 256 4.75 10.23 -25.39
C LEU A 256 5.49 11.13 -24.39
N GLY A 257 6.76 11.42 -24.65
CA GLY A 257 7.69 11.95 -23.66
C GLY A 257 8.18 10.88 -22.67
N GLU A 258 9.27 11.17 -21.99
CA GLU A 258 9.97 10.19 -21.14
C GLU A 258 9.12 9.61 -20.01
N LEU A 259 8.40 10.46 -19.29
CA LEU A 259 7.55 10.04 -18.16
C LEU A 259 6.46 9.05 -18.59
N LYS A 260 5.68 9.41 -19.61
CA LYS A 260 4.61 8.53 -20.09
C LYS A 260 5.14 7.28 -20.77
N PHE A 261 6.28 7.35 -21.44
CA PHE A 261 6.93 6.19 -22.00
C PHE A 261 7.34 5.20 -20.90
N ASN A 262 7.95 5.69 -19.84
CA ASN A 262 8.34 4.88 -18.70
C ASN A 262 7.12 4.21 -18.03
N GLN A 263 6.01 4.94 -17.89
CA GLN A 263 4.78 4.42 -17.28
C GLN A 263 4.02 3.45 -18.19
N GLU A 264 3.73 3.86 -19.43
CA GLU A 264 2.77 3.17 -20.30
C GLU A 264 3.40 2.06 -21.17
N VAL A 265 4.72 2.12 -21.38
CA VAL A 265 5.47 1.18 -22.23
C VAL A 265 6.41 0.33 -21.41
N LEU A 266 7.25 0.94 -20.54
CA LEU A 266 8.16 0.21 -19.67
C LEU A 266 7.48 -0.33 -18.42
N CYS A 267 6.26 0.12 -18.13
CA CYS A 267 5.49 -0.29 -16.96
C CYS A 267 6.18 0.03 -15.62
N ASN A 268 6.89 1.13 -15.55
CA ASN A 268 7.46 1.60 -14.31
C ASN A 268 6.38 2.29 -13.46
N PHE A 269 6.33 1.96 -12.18
CA PHE A 269 5.52 2.73 -11.23
C PHE A 269 6.19 4.08 -11.02
N LEU A 270 5.52 5.13 -11.45
CA LEU A 270 6.01 6.51 -11.35
C LEU A 270 5.00 7.33 -10.58
N GLY A 271 5.49 8.15 -9.63
CA GLY A 271 4.66 9.17 -8.99
C GLY A 271 4.29 10.31 -9.95
N SER A 272 3.45 11.23 -9.48
CA SER A 272 3.10 12.45 -10.21
C SER A 272 4.35 13.27 -10.56
N SER A 273 4.30 14.05 -11.62
CA SER A 273 5.35 15.04 -11.92
C SER A 273 5.33 16.15 -10.87
N ASN A 274 6.49 16.68 -10.50
CA ASN A 274 6.67 17.73 -9.47
C ASN A 274 6.37 17.28 -8.03
N THR A 275 6.62 16.01 -7.71
CA THR A 275 6.56 15.54 -6.32
C THR A 275 7.62 16.20 -5.45
N LEU A 276 7.32 16.34 -4.16
CA LEU A 276 8.29 16.86 -3.18
C LEU A 276 9.57 16.00 -3.13
N ILE A 277 9.41 14.69 -3.07
CA ILE A 277 10.50 13.71 -3.06
C ILE A 277 10.80 13.27 -4.50
N ASN A 278 12.08 13.07 -4.79
CA ASN A 278 12.51 12.59 -6.11
C ASN A 278 11.88 11.21 -6.41
N PRO A 279 11.24 11.02 -7.60
CA PRO A 279 10.65 9.73 -8.00
C PRO A 279 11.62 8.54 -7.92
N ASP A 280 12.92 8.73 -8.21
CA ASP A 280 13.92 7.68 -8.09
C ASP A 280 14.14 7.23 -6.63
N THR A 281 14.00 8.16 -5.68
CA THR A 281 14.07 7.85 -4.25
C THR A 281 12.84 7.08 -3.81
N ILE A 282 11.65 7.50 -4.26
CA ILE A 282 10.39 6.81 -3.97
C ILE A 282 10.44 5.36 -4.51
N GLY A 283 10.92 5.18 -5.75
CA GLY A 283 11.04 3.86 -6.38
C GLY A 283 11.99 2.88 -5.67
N LYS A 284 12.88 3.39 -4.82
CA LYS A 284 13.81 2.56 -4.01
C LYS A 284 13.26 2.22 -2.62
N MET A 285 12.14 2.81 -2.21
CA MET A 285 11.53 2.51 -0.92
C MET A 285 11.00 1.08 -0.92
N SER A 286 11.31 0.32 0.13
CA SER A 286 10.86 -1.06 0.29
C SER A 286 9.65 -1.11 1.22
N VAL A 287 8.61 -1.82 0.81
CA VAL A 287 7.45 -2.11 1.66
C VAL A 287 7.75 -3.27 2.58
N LYS A 288 7.33 -3.16 3.84
CA LYS A 288 7.37 -4.26 4.81
C LYS A 288 5.94 -4.69 5.18
N PRO A 289 5.72 -5.98 5.49
CA PRO A 289 4.44 -6.44 6.00
C PRO A 289 4.18 -5.86 7.40
N TYR A 290 2.89 -5.68 7.72
CA TYR A 290 2.47 -5.32 9.07
C TYR A 290 2.60 -6.54 10.01
N VAL A 291 3.10 -6.30 11.22
CA VAL A 291 3.06 -7.28 12.31
C VAL A 291 1.63 -7.41 12.85
N TYR A 292 0.91 -6.27 12.87
CA TYR A 292 -0.46 -6.19 13.36
C TYR A 292 -1.24 -5.14 12.56
N THR A 293 -2.51 -5.46 12.27
CA THR A 293 -3.44 -4.56 11.59
C THR A 293 -4.82 -4.69 12.20
N LYS A 294 -5.42 -3.58 12.64
CA LYS A 294 -6.79 -3.54 13.16
C LYS A 294 -7.36 -2.13 13.19
N ASP A 295 -8.58 -1.98 12.65
CA ASP A 295 -9.40 -0.77 12.76
C ASP A 295 -8.67 0.53 12.32
N GLY A 296 -7.79 0.42 11.33
CA GLY A 296 -7.00 1.54 10.79
C GLY A 296 -5.63 1.73 11.46
N LEU A 297 -5.32 0.95 12.51
CA LEU A 297 -3.99 0.90 13.13
C LEU A 297 -3.16 -0.21 12.49
N ASP A 298 -2.02 0.15 11.94
CA ASP A 298 -1.04 -0.75 11.33
C ASP A 298 0.30 -0.60 12.04
N ILE A 299 0.84 -1.72 12.55
CA ILE A 299 2.10 -1.78 13.30
C ILE A 299 3.13 -2.55 12.47
N PHE A 300 4.30 -1.94 12.23
CA PHE A 300 5.44 -2.54 11.53
C PHE A 300 6.47 -3.12 12.50
N VAL A 301 6.68 -2.42 13.63
CA VAL A 301 7.63 -2.80 14.68
C VAL A 301 6.92 -2.60 16.00
N GLU A 302 6.92 -3.63 16.83
CA GLU A 302 6.44 -3.52 18.22
C GLU A 302 7.37 -2.60 19.04
N PRO A 303 6.86 -1.96 20.11
CA PRO A 303 7.67 -1.09 20.93
C PRO A 303 8.80 -1.88 21.62
N GLU A 304 10.02 -1.34 21.56
CA GLU A 304 11.20 -1.89 22.23
C GLU A 304 11.47 -1.12 23.51
N GLU A 305 11.88 -1.80 24.57
CA GLU A 305 12.25 -1.17 25.84
C GLU A 305 13.41 -0.19 25.61
N GLU A 306 13.40 0.95 26.32
CA GLU A 306 14.40 2.02 26.21
C GLU A 306 14.39 2.85 24.92
N HIS A 307 13.61 2.45 23.90
CA HIS A 307 13.43 3.28 22.72
C HIS A 307 12.53 4.47 23.00
N VAL A 308 12.84 5.57 22.32
CA VAL A 308 12.09 6.83 22.40
C VAL A 308 11.27 7.01 21.13
N TYR A 309 9.99 7.28 21.33
CA TYR A 309 9.04 7.39 20.24
C TYR A 309 8.40 8.77 20.18
N MET A 310 8.08 9.21 18.99
CA MET A 310 7.26 10.38 18.74
C MET A 310 6.04 10.00 17.91
N LEU A 311 4.86 10.41 18.39
CA LEU A 311 3.60 10.28 17.68
C LEU A 311 3.21 11.66 17.14
N VAL A 312 2.96 11.75 15.83
CA VAL A 312 2.49 12.99 15.19
C VAL A 312 1.13 12.73 14.57
N ALA A 313 0.15 13.58 14.92
CA ALA A 313 -1.24 13.40 14.50
C ALA A 313 -1.76 14.61 13.71
N ASP A 314 -2.49 14.30 12.65
CA ASP A 314 -3.32 15.19 11.86
C ASP A 314 -4.80 14.82 12.06
N THR A 315 -5.66 15.80 12.29
CA THR A 315 -7.04 15.57 12.72
C THR A 315 -8.05 16.06 11.71
N SER A 316 -8.92 15.16 11.24
CA SER A 316 -10.07 15.48 10.38
C SER A 316 -11.37 15.58 11.18
N ARG A 317 -12.45 15.94 10.47
CA ARG A 317 -13.81 16.03 11.05
C ARG A 317 -14.53 14.68 11.21
N GLY A 318 -14.00 13.59 10.65
CA GLY A 318 -14.62 12.25 10.72
C GLY A 318 -15.92 12.10 9.91
N VAL A 319 -16.11 12.91 8.86
CA VAL A 319 -17.33 12.92 8.03
C VAL A 319 -17.18 12.15 6.71
N GLY A 320 -16.10 11.38 6.56
CA GLY A 320 -15.85 10.53 5.38
C GLY A 320 -15.07 11.22 4.24
N GLY A 321 -14.59 12.46 4.46
CA GLY A 321 -13.64 13.16 3.59
C GLY A 321 -12.19 12.83 3.96
N ASP A 322 -11.47 13.82 4.50
CA ASP A 322 -10.10 13.67 4.97
C ASP A 322 -10.00 12.70 6.15
N TYR A 323 -8.84 12.11 6.35
CA TYR A 323 -8.61 11.14 7.42
C TYR A 323 -8.09 11.82 8.68
N SER A 324 -8.53 11.33 9.85
CA SER A 324 -7.76 11.49 11.08
C SER A 324 -6.64 10.47 11.04
N ALA A 325 -5.40 10.93 11.06
CA ALA A 325 -4.23 10.11 10.89
C ALA A 325 -3.17 10.42 11.96
N PHE A 326 -2.35 9.43 12.29
CA PHE A 326 -1.09 9.66 13.00
C PHE A 326 -0.02 8.67 12.52
N THR A 327 1.24 9.08 12.70
CA THR A 327 2.41 8.21 12.54
C THR A 327 3.17 8.14 13.83
N VAL A 328 3.66 6.95 14.20
CA VAL A 328 4.59 6.75 15.31
C VAL A 328 5.98 6.52 14.71
N LEU A 329 6.94 7.28 15.20
CA LEU A 329 8.32 7.23 14.74
C LEU A 329 9.23 6.85 15.90
N ASP A 330 10.13 5.93 15.64
CA ASP A 330 11.30 5.69 16.50
C ASP A 330 12.32 6.79 16.24
N ILE A 331 12.63 7.55 17.31
CA ILE A 331 13.55 8.67 17.27
C ILE A 331 14.80 8.46 18.13
N THR A 332 15.03 7.22 18.56
CA THR A 332 16.15 6.85 19.45
C THR A 332 17.48 7.18 18.80
N ALA A 333 17.66 6.83 17.53
CA ALA A 333 18.86 7.08 16.75
C ALA A 333 18.57 7.24 15.26
N TYR A 334 19.51 7.78 14.50
CA TYR A 334 19.44 7.79 13.03
C TYR A 334 19.78 6.40 12.46
N PRO A 335 19.09 5.93 11.41
CA PRO A 335 17.94 6.58 10.76
C PRO A 335 16.67 6.44 11.59
N TYR A 336 15.89 7.51 11.71
CA TYR A 336 14.55 7.42 12.27
C TYR A 336 13.68 6.49 11.42
N SER A 337 12.70 5.83 12.02
CA SER A 337 11.83 4.93 11.28
C SER A 337 10.36 5.07 11.67
N VAL A 338 9.47 4.97 10.70
CA VAL A 338 8.04 4.84 10.96
C VAL A 338 7.76 3.42 11.44
N VAL A 339 7.30 3.28 12.68
CA VAL A 339 7.05 1.98 13.34
C VAL A 339 5.57 1.61 13.41
N ALA A 340 4.68 2.61 13.38
CA ALA A 340 3.24 2.41 13.31
C ALA A 340 2.55 3.58 12.64
N LYS A 341 1.35 3.35 12.08
CA LYS A 341 0.45 4.38 11.57
C LYS A 341 -0.99 4.09 11.95
N TYR A 342 -1.79 5.13 11.96
CA TYR A 342 -3.24 5.05 12.05
C TYR A 342 -3.88 5.95 10.99
N ARG A 343 -4.98 5.49 10.37
CA ARG A 343 -5.75 6.27 9.40
C ARG A 343 -7.22 5.87 9.43
N ASN A 344 -8.11 6.82 9.70
CA ASN A 344 -9.56 6.57 9.70
C ASN A 344 -10.33 7.86 9.38
N ASN A 345 -11.21 7.82 8.38
CA ASN A 345 -12.01 8.98 7.95
C ASN A 345 -13.41 9.05 8.58
N LYS A 346 -13.74 8.10 9.46
CA LYS A 346 -15.05 8.02 10.14
C LYS A 346 -14.96 8.22 11.64
N ILE A 347 -13.75 8.26 12.20
CA ILE A 347 -13.57 8.45 13.62
C ILE A 347 -13.95 9.86 14.04
N SER A 348 -14.74 9.95 15.10
CA SER A 348 -15.07 11.23 15.71
C SER A 348 -13.83 11.85 16.39
N PRO A 349 -13.61 13.18 16.27
CA PRO A 349 -12.57 13.90 17.02
C PRO A 349 -12.66 13.71 18.55
N LEU A 350 -13.82 13.36 19.09
CA LEU A 350 -14.01 13.04 20.51
C LEU A 350 -13.43 11.67 20.91
N LEU A 351 -13.36 10.73 19.99
CA LEU A 351 -12.84 9.37 20.25
C LEU A 351 -11.36 9.23 19.86
N PHE A 352 -10.89 10.06 18.97
CA PHE A 352 -9.52 9.98 18.46
C PHE A 352 -8.45 10.15 19.55
N PRO A 353 -8.60 11.04 20.57
CA PRO A 353 -7.65 11.14 21.69
C PRO A 353 -7.43 9.82 22.44
N ASN A 354 -8.48 8.99 22.58
CA ASN A 354 -8.37 7.70 23.28
C ASN A 354 -7.48 6.71 22.53
N ILE A 355 -7.51 6.73 21.17
CA ILE A 355 -6.64 5.90 20.36
C ILE A 355 -5.21 6.40 20.44
N ILE A 356 -4.99 7.72 20.31
CA ILE A 356 -3.67 8.34 20.48
C ILE A 356 -3.09 7.97 21.84
N TYR A 357 -3.86 8.17 22.93
CA TYR A 357 -3.44 7.85 24.29
C TYR A 357 -2.97 6.41 24.44
N LYS A 358 -3.79 5.45 23.96
CA LYS A 358 -3.47 4.03 24.05
C LYS A 358 -2.16 3.72 23.31
N VAL A 359 -2.05 4.11 22.05
CA VAL A 359 -0.88 3.83 21.23
C VAL A 359 0.36 4.54 21.77
N ALA A 360 0.25 5.80 22.16
CA ALA A 360 1.37 6.55 22.73
C ALA A 360 1.87 5.92 24.06
N LYS A 361 0.96 5.40 24.87
CA LYS A 361 1.30 4.70 26.11
C LYS A 361 1.99 3.36 25.83
N ASP A 362 1.51 2.60 24.83
CA ASP A 362 2.09 1.33 24.43
C ASP A 362 3.51 1.55 23.85
N TYR A 363 3.77 2.66 23.16
CA TYR A 363 5.09 3.06 22.65
C TYR A 363 5.87 3.91 23.68
N ASN A 364 6.15 3.35 24.85
CA ASN A 364 7.00 3.91 25.92
C ASN A 364 6.64 5.35 26.31
N LYS A 365 5.36 5.69 26.33
CA LYS A 365 4.87 7.06 26.55
C LYS A 365 5.42 8.04 25.50
N ALA A 366 5.20 7.72 24.22
CA ALA A 366 5.65 8.52 23.09
C ALA A 366 5.31 10.02 23.22
N TYR A 367 6.20 10.88 22.77
CA TYR A 367 5.96 12.32 22.71
C TYR A 367 4.94 12.64 21.61
N CYS A 368 3.83 13.28 21.93
CA CYS A 368 2.74 13.57 21.01
C CYS A 368 2.80 14.98 20.47
N LEU A 369 2.87 15.15 19.15
CA LEU A 369 2.68 16.41 18.46
C LEU A 369 1.36 16.37 17.70
N ILE A 370 0.40 17.20 18.09
CA ILE A 370 -0.92 17.24 17.49
C ILE A 370 -1.03 18.49 16.60
N GLU A 371 -1.50 18.32 15.36
CA GLU A 371 -1.90 19.46 14.53
C GLU A 371 -3.19 20.06 15.07
N ILE A 372 -3.16 21.37 15.37
CA ILE A 372 -4.28 22.08 16.02
C ILE A 372 -5.12 22.92 15.07
N ASN A 373 -5.01 22.70 13.77
CA ASN A 373 -5.93 23.30 12.83
C ASN A 373 -7.32 22.64 12.98
N ASP A 374 -8.35 23.38 12.65
CA ASP A 374 -9.74 22.89 12.71
C ASP A 374 -10.10 22.25 14.08
N ASN A 375 -10.37 20.93 14.11
CA ASN A 375 -10.75 20.20 15.33
C ASN A 375 -9.54 19.68 16.15
N GLY A 376 -8.32 19.88 15.70
CA GLY A 376 -7.13 19.36 16.37
C GLY A 376 -6.87 19.96 17.74
N GLN A 377 -7.28 21.22 17.98
CA GLN A 377 -7.19 21.82 19.31
C GLN A 377 -7.99 21.00 20.34
N GLN A 378 -9.21 20.58 20.01
CA GLN A 378 -10.04 19.75 20.88
C GLN A 378 -9.37 18.40 21.20
N VAL A 379 -8.72 17.80 20.20
CA VAL A 379 -7.99 16.53 20.37
C VAL A 379 -6.80 16.71 21.31
N ALA A 380 -6.02 17.80 21.14
CA ALA A 380 -4.88 18.10 21.98
C ALA A 380 -5.30 18.39 23.43
N ASP A 381 -6.35 19.21 23.61
CA ASP A 381 -6.88 19.56 24.92
C ASP A 381 -7.43 18.31 25.65
N SER A 382 -8.20 17.46 24.96
CA SER A 382 -8.73 16.23 25.56
C SER A 382 -7.62 15.23 25.92
N LEU A 383 -6.58 15.12 25.08
CA LEU A 383 -5.44 14.23 25.37
C LEU A 383 -4.68 14.70 26.63
N TYR A 384 -4.44 16.00 26.75
CA TYR A 384 -3.66 16.57 27.85
C TYR A 384 -4.48 16.74 29.13
N MET A 385 -5.71 17.33 29.03
CA MET A 385 -6.52 17.69 30.18
C MET A 385 -7.41 16.55 30.68
N ASP A 386 -8.12 15.84 29.77
CA ASP A 386 -9.09 14.82 30.16
C ASP A 386 -8.42 13.48 30.42
N LEU A 387 -7.43 13.10 29.58
CA LEU A 387 -6.69 11.84 29.69
C LEU A 387 -5.38 11.96 30.47
N GLU A 388 -5.05 13.16 30.94
CA GLU A 388 -3.86 13.47 31.77
C GLU A 388 -2.55 12.95 31.13
N TYR A 389 -2.42 13.07 29.79
CA TYR A 389 -1.23 12.60 29.09
C TYR A 389 -0.18 13.73 29.03
N GLU A 390 0.86 13.59 29.83
CA GLU A 390 1.85 14.66 30.06
C GLU A 390 2.80 14.91 28.88
N ASN A 391 3.08 13.87 28.04
CA ASN A 391 4.05 13.95 26.96
C ASN A 391 3.44 14.56 25.67
N VAL A 392 2.72 15.66 25.78
CA VAL A 392 2.22 16.44 24.63
C VAL A 392 3.10 17.66 24.43
N PHE A 393 3.54 17.90 23.20
CA PHE A 393 4.35 19.06 22.87
C PHE A 393 3.55 20.37 22.95
N PHE A 394 4.16 21.34 23.57
CA PHE A 394 3.73 22.74 23.55
C PHE A 394 4.45 23.51 22.46
N VAL A 395 3.77 24.46 21.86
CA VAL A 395 4.31 25.30 20.81
C VAL A 395 4.16 26.77 21.20
N GLY A 396 5.28 27.46 21.32
CA GLY A 396 5.32 28.91 21.49
C GLY A 396 5.26 29.60 20.12
N SER A 397 4.85 30.86 20.11
CA SER A 397 4.85 31.72 18.92
C SER A 397 5.65 32.99 19.15
N ASN A 398 6.57 33.29 18.23
CA ASN A 398 7.36 34.51 18.26
C ASN A 398 7.17 35.27 16.94
N SER A 399 6.99 36.60 17.04
CA SER A 399 6.77 37.45 15.86
C SER A 399 7.90 37.42 14.83
N LYS A 400 9.14 37.10 15.25
CA LYS A 400 10.32 37.05 14.35
C LYS A 400 10.65 35.67 13.80
N SER A 401 10.52 34.61 14.63
CA SER A 401 10.91 33.26 14.27
C SER A 401 9.74 32.31 13.95
N GLY A 402 8.50 32.75 14.14
CA GLY A 402 7.32 31.91 13.94
C GLY A 402 7.05 31.00 15.14
N GLN A 403 6.53 29.81 14.87
CA GLN A 403 6.27 28.77 15.87
C GLN A 403 7.55 28.01 16.21
N TYR A 404 7.70 27.60 17.47
CA TYR A 404 8.82 26.80 17.97
C TYR A 404 8.34 25.82 19.05
N LEU A 405 8.97 24.67 19.17
CA LEU A 405 8.69 23.69 20.22
C LEU A 405 9.15 24.21 21.59
N SER A 406 8.35 23.99 22.62
CA SER A 406 8.56 24.46 23.98
C SER A 406 8.20 23.39 25.00
N GLY A 407 8.84 23.38 26.15
CA GLY A 407 8.52 22.50 27.29
C GLY A 407 7.31 22.96 28.13
N GLY A 408 6.44 23.83 27.64
CA GLY A 408 5.22 24.27 28.34
C GLY A 408 5.39 25.45 29.29
N PHE A 409 6.62 25.85 29.59
CA PHE A 409 6.91 26.92 30.56
C PHE A 409 6.98 28.33 29.95
N SER A 410 6.76 28.47 28.64
CA SER A 410 6.79 29.80 27.98
C SER A 410 5.43 30.47 28.00
N SER A 411 5.40 31.78 28.30
CA SER A 411 4.18 32.59 28.24
C SER A 411 3.57 32.55 26.83
N GLY A 412 2.32 32.12 26.72
CA GLY A 412 1.60 32.03 25.44
C GLY A 412 1.86 30.74 24.64
N ALA A 413 2.44 29.69 25.25
CA ALA A 413 2.52 28.37 24.63
C ALA A 413 1.13 27.71 24.53
N THR A 414 0.85 27.11 23.39
CA THR A 414 -0.37 26.31 23.12
C THR A 414 -0.03 24.85 22.96
N LEU A 415 -0.96 23.96 23.32
CA LEU A 415 -0.81 22.54 23.03
C LEU A 415 -0.85 22.31 21.51
N GLY A 416 0.12 21.56 20.97
CA GLY A 416 0.18 21.19 19.57
C GLY A 416 0.64 22.32 18.63
N VAL A 417 0.77 21.99 17.34
CA VAL A 417 1.31 22.86 16.29
C VAL A 417 0.22 23.30 15.30
N ARG A 418 0.23 24.55 14.92
CA ARG A 418 -0.61 25.05 13.83
C ARG A 418 0.14 24.98 12.49
N THR A 419 -0.40 24.30 11.52
CA THR A 419 0.17 24.24 10.17
C THR A 419 -0.01 25.57 9.44
N THR A 420 0.95 26.47 9.65
CA THR A 420 1.08 27.73 8.91
C THR A 420 1.85 27.50 7.61
N LYS A 421 1.78 28.45 6.68
CA LYS A 421 2.62 28.40 5.45
C LYS A 421 4.11 28.24 5.75
N GLN A 422 4.59 28.84 6.83
CA GLN A 422 5.99 28.76 7.26
C GLN A 422 6.33 27.38 7.79
N VAL A 423 5.53 26.82 8.70
CA VAL A 423 5.70 25.46 9.24
C VAL A 423 5.67 24.44 8.12
N LYS A 424 4.66 24.50 7.23
CA LYS A 424 4.55 23.58 6.09
C LYS A 424 5.77 23.67 5.15
N ARG A 425 6.23 24.88 4.81
CA ARG A 425 7.40 25.07 3.94
C ARG A 425 8.68 24.52 4.56
N LEU A 426 8.95 24.83 5.83
CA LEU A 426 10.13 24.32 6.53
C LEU A 426 10.04 22.80 6.69
N GLY A 427 8.89 22.28 7.10
CA GLY A 427 8.64 20.87 7.24
C GLY A 427 8.83 20.09 5.91
N CYS A 428 8.29 20.58 4.80
CA CYS A 428 8.50 19.98 3.48
C CYS A 428 9.99 19.94 3.09
N THR A 429 10.72 21.04 3.32
CA THR A 429 12.17 21.08 3.01
C THR A 429 12.95 20.07 3.84
N SER A 430 12.66 19.97 5.13
CA SER A 430 13.33 19.05 6.06
C SER A 430 12.92 17.60 5.78
N PHE A 431 11.65 17.34 5.50
CA PHE A 431 11.15 16.03 5.12
C PHE A 431 11.87 15.50 3.87
N LYS A 432 11.96 16.33 2.83
CA LYS A 432 12.76 16.02 1.64
C LYS A 432 14.19 15.64 1.99
N SER A 433 14.85 16.45 2.81
CA SER A 433 16.23 16.20 3.23
C SER A 433 16.38 14.88 4.01
N LEU A 434 15.49 14.60 4.96
CA LEU A 434 15.53 13.38 5.77
C LEU A 434 15.34 12.12 4.90
N VAL A 435 14.40 12.15 3.97
CA VAL A 435 14.10 11.01 3.09
C VAL A 435 15.21 10.79 2.08
N GLU A 436 15.63 11.84 1.35
CA GLU A 436 16.64 11.71 0.29
C GLU A 436 18.05 11.40 0.84
N SER A 437 18.33 11.77 2.12
CA SER A 437 19.57 11.38 2.80
C SER A 437 19.48 10.05 3.57
N THR A 438 18.40 9.29 3.42
CA THR A 438 18.15 8.01 4.09
C THR A 438 18.18 8.11 5.63
N LYS A 439 17.86 9.27 6.18
CA LYS A 439 17.77 9.51 7.63
C LYS A 439 16.38 9.24 8.20
N LEU A 440 15.38 9.02 7.35
CA LEU A 440 14.04 8.61 7.70
C LEU A 440 13.64 7.40 6.84
N LEU A 441 13.35 6.29 7.48
CA LEU A 441 12.90 5.05 6.83
C LEU A 441 11.38 4.97 6.85
N ILE A 442 10.81 4.72 5.68
CA ILE A 442 9.37 4.60 5.46
C ILE A 442 9.13 3.29 4.73
N HIS A 443 8.33 2.40 5.34
CA HIS A 443 8.01 1.08 4.80
C HIS A 443 6.50 0.88 4.54
N ASP A 444 5.70 1.91 4.86
CA ASP A 444 4.26 1.87 4.69
C ASP A 444 3.85 2.18 3.25
N PRO A 445 3.06 1.30 2.59
CA PRO A 445 2.62 1.51 1.22
C PRO A 445 1.68 2.71 1.06
N ASP A 446 0.85 3.04 2.06
CA ASP A 446 -0.07 4.17 1.99
C ASP A 446 0.68 5.49 2.11
N ILE A 447 1.68 5.58 3.01
CA ILE A 447 2.56 6.75 3.12
C ILE A 447 3.35 6.93 1.81
N ILE A 448 3.92 5.85 1.25
CA ILE A 448 4.66 5.93 -0.02
C ILE A 448 3.73 6.41 -1.16
N ASN A 449 2.49 5.95 -1.18
CA ASN A 449 1.50 6.42 -2.15
C ASN A 449 1.20 7.92 -1.98
N GLU A 450 0.96 8.39 -0.75
CA GLU A 450 0.74 9.82 -0.49
C GLU A 450 1.97 10.67 -0.87
N ILE A 451 3.19 10.22 -0.54
CA ILE A 451 4.44 10.89 -0.97
C ILE A 451 4.51 11.01 -2.50
N SER A 452 4.10 9.97 -3.21
CA SER A 452 4.15 9.91 -4.68
C SER A 452 3.14 10.84 -5.37
N THR A 453 2.15 11.31 -4.63
CA THR A 453 1.09 12.20 -5.09
C THR A 453 1.12 13.57 -4.41
N PHE A 454 2.11 13.82 -3.56
CA PHE A 454 2.31 15.09 -2.85
C PHE A 454 3.11 16.06 -3.73
N ILE A 455 2.40 16.92 -4.45
CA ILE A 455 2.92 17.75 -5.54
C ILE A 455 2.96 19.24 -5.16
N GLU A 456 3.83 19.98 -5.83
CA GLU A 456 3.87 21.44 -5.73
C GLU A 456 2.76 22.07 -6.56
N VAL A 457 1.89 22.84 -5.90
CA VAL A 457 0.81 23.61 -6.53
C VAL A 457 0.86 25.05 -6.03
N ARG A 458 1.12 26.00 -6.92
CA ARG A 458 1.17 27.43 -6.60
C ARG A 458 2.11 27.80 -5.43
N GLY A 459 3.28 27.16 -5.35
CA GLY A 459 4.30 27.45 -4.35
C GLY A 459 4.04 26.82 -2.96
N THR A 460 3.13 25.87 -2.88
CA THR A 460 2.90 25.02 -1.70
C THR A 460 2.73 23.57 -2.13
N HIS A 461 3.02 22.61 -1.25
CA HIS A 461 2.81 21.19 -1.54
C HIS A 461 1.47 20.74 -0.99
N LYS A 462 0.76 19.91 -1.73
CA LYS A 462 -0.50 19.28 -1.34
C LYS A 462 -0.72 17.98 -2.14
N ALA A 463 -1.67 17.17 -1.73
CA ALA A 463 -2.11 16.02 -2.51
C ALA A 463 -2.59 16.43 -3.90
N ASP A 464 -2.32 15.62 -4.91
CA ASP A 464 -2.89 15.73 -6.26
C ASP A 464 -4.41 15.49 -6.21
N GLU A 465 -5.14 15.91 -7.26
CA GLU A 465 -6.59 15.82 -7.28
C GLU A 465 -7.08 14.36 -7.12
N GLY A 466 -7.93 14.13 -6.11
CA GLY A 466 -8.47 12.80 -5.78
C GLY A 466 -7.57 11.95 -4.87
N TYR A 467 -6.47 12.49 -4.37
CA TYR A 467 -5.59 11.84 -3.38
C TYR A 467 -5.64 12.56 -2.04
N GLN A 468 -5.01 11.96 -1.02
CA GLN A 468 -4.93 12.46 0.36
C GLN A 468 -3.47 12.73 0.72
N ASP A 469 -3.23 13.58 1.73
CA ASP A 469 -1.90 13.91 2.25
C ASP A 469 -1.81 13.88 3.79
N ASP A 470 -2.79 13.26 4.46
CA ASP A 470 -2.91 13.27 5.92
C ASP A 470 -1.70 12.61 6.61
N LEU A 471 -1.26 11.45 6.11
CA LEU A 471 -0.07 10.75 6.63
C LEU A 471 1.23 11.49 6.30
N VAL A 472 1.34 12.03 5.09
CA VAL A 472 2.49 12.85 4.68
C VAL A 472 2.55 14.12 5.51
N MET A 473 1.41 14.72 5.86
CA MET A 473 1.38 15.89 6.74
C MET A 473 1.90 15.58 8.15
N CYS A 474 1.58 14.40 8.71
CA CYS A 474 2.21 13.94 9.96
C CYS A 474 3.75 13.92 9.84
N LEU A 475 4.30 13.40 8.74
CA LEU A 475 5.75 13.33 8.51
C LEU A 475 6.37 14.70 8.23
N VAL A 476 5.65 15.60 7.57
CA VAL A 476 6.06 17.00 7.35
C VAL A 476 6.15 17.74 8.69
N LEU A 477 5.20 17.54 9.58
CA LEU A 477 5.22 18.12 10.93
C LEU A 477 6.33 17.50 11.80
N PHE A 478 6.54 16.17 11.70
CA PHE A 478 7.70 15.52 12.31
C PHE A 478 9.01 16.16 11.84
N ALA A 479 9.19 16.28 10.53
CA ALA A 479 10.40 16.84 9.94
C ALA A 479 10.62 18.33 10.32
N TRP A 480 9.54 19.10 10.50
CA TRP A 480 9.62 20.42 11.07
C TRP A 480 10.15 20.37 12.52
N ALA A 481 9.60 19.47 13.34
CA ALA A 481 10.00 19.33 14.74
C ALA A 481 11.47 18.96 14.91
N THR A 482 12.04 18.16 14.00
CA THR A 482 13.47 17.77 14.05
C THR A 482 14.45 18.93 13.93
N ASN A 483 14.02 20.10 13.44
CA ASN A 483 14.86 21.29 13.36
C ASN A 483 14.87 22.11 14.66
N GLU A 484 13.88 21.88 15.52
CA GLU A 484 13.67 22.63 16.75
C GLU A 484 14.71 22.25 17.81
N LEU A 485 15.16 23.24 18.58
CA LEU A 485 16.17 23.03 19.63
C LEU A 485 15.68 22.03 20.68
N PHE A 486 14.43 22.16 21.10
CA PHE A 486 13.85 21.25 22.11
C PHE A 486 13.87 19.78 21.68
N PHE A 487 13.60 19.49 20.40
CA PHE A 487 13.69 18.14 19.86
C PHE A 487 15.14 17.63 19.85
N LYS A 488 16.10 18.49 19.47
CA LYS A 488 17.52 18.14 19.48
C LYS A 488 18.01 17.85 20.89
N ASP A 489 17.65 18.67 21.84
CA ASP A 489 18.03 18.47 23.25
C ASP A 489 17.42 17.15 23.80
N LEU A 490 16.19 16.82 23.41
CA LEU A 490 15.52 15.57 23.79
C LEU A 490 16.27 14.35 23.23
N THR A 491 16.61 14.36 21.95
CA THR A 491 17.30 13.23 21.30
C THR A 491 18.75 13.12 21.74
N ASP A 492 19.47 14.23 21.93
CA ASP A 492 20.85 14.23 22.42
C ASP A 492 20.95 13.70 23.85
N THR A 493 19.98 14.00 24.72
CA THR A 493 19.95 13.51 26.09
C THR A 493 19.73 12.00 26.12
N ASN A 494 18.85 11.50 25.29
CA ASN A 494 18.58 10.05 25.19
C ASN A 494 19.76 9.30 24.56
N LEU A 495 20.41 9.87 23.54
CA LEU A 495 21.62 9.29 22.95
C LEU A 495 22.76 9.17 23.96
N ARG A 496 22.95 10.20 24.78
CA ARG A 496 23.95 10.14 25.86
C ARG A 496 23.62 9.07 26.88
N LYS A 497 22.35 8.97 27.28
CA LYS A 497 21.89 7.95 28.22
C LYS A 497 22.11 6.55 27.67
N ALA A 498 21.72 6.29 26.41
CA ALA A 498 21.95 5.01 25.72
C ALA A 498 23.45 4.68 25.60
N LEU A 499 24.29 5.66 25.27
CA LEU A 499 25.75 5.46 25.23
C LEU A 499 26.36 5.14 26.61
N TYR A 500 25.86 5.77 27.67
CA TYR A 500 26.28 5.45 29.03
C TYR A 500 25.85 4.03 29.43
N GLU A 501 24.62 3.63 29.12
CA GLU A 501 24.09 2.30 29.42
C GLU A 501 24.83 1.21 28.64
N GLU A 502 25.14 1.45 27.37
CA GLU A 502 25.94 0.54 26.55
C GLU A 502 27.39 0.41 27.06
N GLN A 503 28.01 1.51 27.51
CA GLN A 503 29.30 1.46 28.16
C GLN A 503 29.27 0.71 29.49
N PHE A 504 28.23 0.91 30.30
CA PHE A 504 28.04 0.15 31.54
C PHE A 504 27.86 -1.35 31.27
N LYS A 505 27.06 -1.71 30.27
CA LYS A 505 26.85 -3.10 29.88
C LYS A 505 28.13 -3.75 29.36
N GLN A 506 28.93 -3.04 28.58
CA GLN A 506 30.23 -3.52 28.14
C GLN A 506 31.23 -3.64 29.30
N ILE A 507 31.16 -2.77 30.32
CA ILE A 507 31.95 -2.88 31.54
C ILE A 507 31.50 -4.09 32.34
N GLU A 508 30.18 -4.33 32.52
CA GLU A 508 29.66 -5.51 33.20
C GLU A 508 30.00 -6.83 32.48
N GLU A 509 29.90 -6.86 31.15
CA GLU A 509 30.28 -8.02 30.34
C GLU A 509 31.80 -8.31 30.37
N ASN A 510 32.64 -7.27 30.53
CA ASN A 510 34.09 -7.38 30.64
C ASN A 510 34.58 -7.59 32.09
N LEU A 511 33.71 -7.44 33.07
CA LEU A 511 34.03 -7.86 34.44
C LEU A 511 34.06 -9.39 34.49
N THR A 512 35.25 -9.94 34.31
CA THR A 512 35.49 -11.37 34.66
C THR A 512 34.97 -11.61 36.08
N PRO A 513 34.22 -12.69 36.34
CA PRO A 513 33.83 -13.01 37.69
C PRO A 513 35.07 -13.18 38.52
N PHE A 514 35.33 -12.22 39.41
CA PHE A 514 36.37 -12.37 40.43
C PHE A 514 35.97 -13.56 41.30
N GLY A 515 36.57 -14.72 41.05
CA GLY A 515 36.54 -15.83 41.97
C GLY A 515 37.29 -15.38 43.21
N ILE A 516 36.61 -15.32 44.36
CA ILE A 516 37.26 -15.18 45.66
C ILE A 516 38.09 -16.45 45.84
N ILE A 517 39.40 -16.38 45.64
CA ILE A 517 40.30 -17.43 46.05
C ILE A 517 40.53 -17.22 47.53
N GLU A 518 39.85 -18.02 48.34
CA GLU A 518 40.07 -18.07 49.77
C GLU A 518 41.38 -18.78 50.09
N ASN A 519 42.48 -17.99 50.22
CA ASN A 519 43.84 -18.50 50.48
C ASN A 519 44.13 -18.74 51.97
N GLY A 520 43.17 -19.20 52.76
CA GLY A 520 43.42 -19.65 54.11
C GLY A 520 44.15 -18.65 55.05
N ILE A 521 44.01 -17.34 54.81
CA ILE A 521 44.55 -16.30 55.72
C ILE A 521 43.62 -16.20 56.94
N PRO A 522 44.15 -16.23 58.16
CA PRO A 522 43.35 -16.08 59.36
C PRO A 522 42.55 -14.79 59.38
N ASP A 523 41.37 -14.81 59.96
CA ASP A 523 40.39 -13.71 59.96
C ASP A 523 40.90 -12.39 60.60
N GLU A 524 42.00 -12.40 61.29
CA GLU A 524 42.59 -11.21 61.92
C GLU A 524 43.35 -10.27 60.96
N GLU A 525 43.64 -10.70 59.70
CA GLU A 525 44.39 -9.92 58.72
C GLU A 525 43.58 -9.54 57.46
N LYS A 526 42.25 -9.75 57.48
CA LYS A 526 41.43 -9.31 56.35
C LYS A 526 41.39 -7.78 56.29
N PRO A 527 41.81 -7.16 55.18
CA PRO A 527 41.66 -5.70 55.03
C PRO A 527 40.18 -5.35 55.17
N GLN A 528 39.85 -4.40 56.02
CA GLN A 528 38.51 -3.81 56.08
C GLN A 528 38.22 -3.25 54.70
N ILE A 529 37.27 -3.92 53.99
CA ILE A 529 36.70 -3.37 52.78
C ILE A 529 35.99 -2.09 53.22
N MET A 530 36.52 -0.93 52.85
CA MET A 530 35.82 0.33 53.02
C MET A 530 34.47 0.24 52.28
N THR A 531 33.40 -0.02 53.00
CA THR A 531 32.01 0.01 52.52
C THR A 531 31.49 1.44 52.36
N ASP A 532 32.33 2.42 52.22
CA ASP A 532 31.98 3.79 51.84
C ASP A 532 32.09 3.98 50.33
N ALA A 533 31.32 3.18 49.58
CA ALA A 533 30.92 3.59 48.25
C ALA A 533 30.03 4.83 48.42
N ILE A 534 30.63 5.98 48.30
CA ILE A 534 29.94 7.26 48.30
C ILE A 534 29.03 7.28 47.08
N TRP A 535 27.78 6.91 47.27
CA TRP A 535 26.74 7.19 46.27
C TRP A 535 26.51 8.70 46.25
N PHE A 536 27.04 9.34 45.21
CA PHE A 536 26.78 10.76 44.94
C PHE A 536 25.32 10.91 44.52
N ASN A 537 24.49 11.29 45.46
CA ASN A 537 23.19 11.84 45.16
C ASN A 537 23.43 13.34 44.82
N ALA A 538 23.55 13.63 43.53
CA ALA A 538 23.88 14.95 43.02
C ALA A 538 22.79 16.00 43.33
N ALA A 539 21.59 15.58 43.69
CA ALA A 539 20.46 16.45 43.99
C ALA A 539 20.51 17.10 45.38
N SER A 540 21.45 16.70 46.27
CA SER A 540 21.47 17.18 47.66
C SER A 540 22.77 17.87 48.09
N LYS A 541 23.74 18.09 47.18
CA LYS A 541 25.02 18.74 47.51
C LYS A 541 25.24 20.04 46.74
N SER A 542 25.84 21.00 47.41
CA SER A 542 26.19 22.29 46.79
C SER A 542 27.36 22.12 45.80
N PRO A 543 27.51 23.00 44.81
CA PRO A 543 28.62 22.93 43.83
C PRO A 543 30.00 22.88 44.47
N GLN A 544 30.20 23.50 45.64
CA GLN A 544 31.48 23.52 46.39
C GLN A 544 31.78 22.16 47.03
N GLU A 545 30.78 21.41 47.49
CA GLU A 545 30.99 20.07 48.05
C GLU A 545 31.30 19.02 46.96
N ILE A 546 30.81 19.25 45.73
CA ILE A 546 31.14 18.41 44.57
C ILE A 546 32.60 18.63 44.13
N GLU A 547 33.05 19.87 44.11
CA GLU A 547 34.41 20.24 43.74
C GLU A 547 35.45 19.72 44.75
N GLU A 548 35.13 19.76 46.03
CA GLU A 548 35.99 19.26 47.11
C GLU A 548 36.05 17.71 47.11
N ALA A 549 34.99 17.02 46.76
CA ALA A 549 34.95 15.56 46.61
C ALA A 549 35.75 15.11 45.37
N GLN A 550 35.69 15.83 44.25
CA GLN A 550 36.51 15.57 43.07
C GLN A 550 37.99 15.78 43.34
N ARG A 551 38.34 16.80 44.12
CA ARG A 551 39.73 17.06 44.48
C ARG A 551 40.32 15.94 45.36
N ARG A 552 39.58 15.46 46.36
CA ARG A 552 39.98 14.35 47.21
C ARG A 552 40.10 13.02 46.46
N PHE A 553 39.31 12.82 45.42
CA PHE A 553 39.44 11.65 44.54
C PHE A 553 40.72 11.68 43.70
N LEU A 554 41.07 12.84 43.16
CA LEU A 554 42.28 13.03 42.38
C LEU A 554 43.59 13.01 43.18
N GLU A 555 43.54 13.28 44.51
CA GLU A 555 44.69 13.23 45.40
C GLU A 555 44.98 11.77 45.91
N ASN A 556 44.06 10.81 45.68
CA ASN A 556 44.17 9.42 46.13
C ASN A 556 44.33 8.41 44.99
N VAL A 557 44.48 8.88 43.75
CA VAL A 557 44.86 8.10 42.56
C VAL A 557 46.27 8.49 42.18
#